data_86f3e8aaf0f96d4fd36cde8e23333ec2
#
_entry.id   86f3e8aaf0f96d4fd36cde8e23333ec2
#
_cell.length_a   1.000
_cell.length_b   1.000
_cell.length_c   1.000
_cell.angle_alpha   90.00
_cell.angle_beta   90.00
_cell.angle_gamma   90.00
#
_symmetry.space_group_name_H-M   'P 1'
#
loop_
_entity.id
_entity.type
_entity.pdbx_description
1 polymer ?
#
loop_
_entity_poly.entity_id
_entity_poly.type
_entity_poly.pdbx_seq_one_letter_code
_entity_poly.pdbx_strand_id
1 'polypeptide(L)'
;MKPNHVMIDLETMGTTPASAIVSIGAVVFEPRANIVTKKTFYAELDWVEQGRRICPATQTWWESGNPIAKAALNGLDDLKVTLEELAVWLPRDCKVWGNGATFDISILEDAYRQLDLEIPWKFWNVRDCRTVKDMYESARGGYEKKSGGTLHHALDDAKFQAQYICDMWKSLVGAAK
;
A
#
# COMPACT_ATOMS: atom_id res chain seq x y z
N MET A 1 -17.18 15.05 -5.44
CA MET A 1 -15.84 14.81 -6.06
C MET A 1 -15.69 13.32 -6.21
N LYS A 2 -15.26 12.82 -7.37
CA LYS A 2 -15.06 11.36 -7.58
C LYS A 2 -13.80 10.95 -6.84
N PRO A 3 -13.82 9.87 -6.00
CA PRO A 3 -12.61 9.37 -5.34
C PRO A 3 -11.51 9.02 -6.34
N ASN A 4 -10.31 9.58 -6.10
CA ASN A 4 -9.17 9.45 -6.99
C ASN A 4 -7.83 9.28 -6.26
N HIS A 5 -7.85 8.92 -5.00
CA HIS A 5 -6.70 8.51 -4.22
C HIS A 5 -6.73 7.00 -4.05
N VAL A 6 -5.57 6.36 -4.09
CA VAL A 6 -5.41 4.92 -3.89
C VAL A 6 -4.35 4.71 -2.82
N MET A 7 -4.71 4.06 -1.73
CA MET A 7 -3.76 3.55 -0.75
C MET A 7 -3.30 2.18 -1.20
N ILE A 8 -2.01 1.96 -1.17
CA ILE A 8 -1.38 0.68 -1.50
C ILE A 8 -0.49 0.27 -0.32
N ASP A 9 -0.59 -0.97 0.07
CA ASP A 9 0.28 -1.61 1.05
C ASP A 9 0.78 -2.93 0.50
N LEU A 10 2.02 -3.28 0.78
CA LEU A 10 2.67 -4.50 0.32
C LEU A 10 3.16 -5.33 1.49
N GLU A 11 2.97 -6.63 1.37
CA GLU A 11 3.75 -7.59 2.13
C GLU A 11 4.89 -8.12 1.25
N THR A 12 6.10 -8.24 1.79
CA THR A 12 7.29 -8.49 0.99
C THR A 12 8.28 -9.44 1.67
N MET A 13 9.19 -10.02 0.89
CA MET A 13 10.32 -10.82 1.36
C MET A 13 11.60 -10.01 1.60
N GLY A 14 11.49 -8.70 1.80
CA GLY A 14 12.63 -7.82 2.10
C GLY A 14 12.25 -6.36 2.09
N THR A 15 13.24 -5.48 2.29
CA THR A 15 13.04 -4.04 2.45
C THR A 15 13.70 -3.19 1.35
N THR A 16 14.14 -3.81 0.28
CA THR A 16 14.77 -3.12 -0.86
C THR A 16 13.82 -3.06 -2.06
N PRO A 17 13.97 -2.12 -3.00
CA PRO A 17 13.13 -2.04 -4.18
C PRO A 17 13.02 -3.37 -4.96
N ALA A 18 14.11 -4.15 -5.04
CA ALA A 18 14.13 -5.44 -5.73
C ALA A 18 13.57 -6.62 -4.91
N SER A 19 12.95 -6.38 -3.75
CA SER A 19 12.40 -7.45 -2.91
C SER A 19 11.20 -8.13 -3.56
N ALA A 20 11.08 -9.46 -3.36
CA ALA A 20 9.91 -10.21 -3.80
C ALA A 20 8.66 -9.76 -3.04
N ILE A 21 7.54 -9.67 -3.76
CA ILE A 21 6.24 -9.22 -3.25
C ILE A 21 5.42 -10.44 -2.87
N VAL A 22 4.96 -10.50 -1.63
CA VAL A 22 4.10 -11.58 -1.10
C VAL A 22 2.63 -11.30 -1.39
N SER A 23 2.18 -10.09 -1.09
CA SER A 23 0.81 -9.68 -1.42
C SER A 23 0.72 -8.18 -1.70
N ILE A 24 -0.32 -7.81 -2.44
CA ILE A 24 -0.67 -6.42 -2.78
C ILE A 24 -2.07 -6.14 -2.28
N GLY A 25 -2.22 -5.15 -1.41
CA GLY A 25 -3.49 -4.63 -0.97
C GLY A 25 -3.69 -3.19 -1.42
N ALA A 26 -4.84 -2.86 -2.00
CA ALA A 26 -5.13 -1.48 -2.36
C ALA A 26 -6.60 -1.12 -2.16
N VAL A 27 -6.86 0.16 -1.85
CA VAL A 27 -8.20 0.70 -1.69
C VAL A 27 -8.32 2.10 -2.25
N VAL A 28 -9.41 2.37 -2.95
CA VAL A 28 -9.72 3.73 -3.43
C VAL A 28 -10.35 4.54 -2.30
N PHE A 29 -9.89 5.78 -2.11
CA PHE A 29 -10.40 6.68 -1.07
C PHE A 29 -10.41 8.15 -1.51
N GLU A 30 -11.05 9.02 -0.73
CA GLU A 30 -11.06 10.47 -0.95
C GLU A 30 -10.92 11.20 0.39
N PRO A 31 -9.71 11.67 0.75
CA PRO A 31 -9.45 12.24 2.07
C PRO A 31 -10.24 13.54 2.32
N ARG A 32 -10.52 14.35 1.30
CA ARG A 32 -11.30 15.60 1.44
C ARG A 32 -12.75 15.35 1.79
N ALA A 33 -13.30 14.22 1.32
CA ALA A 33 -14.69 13.83 1.60
C ALA A 33 -14.78 12.89 2.82
N ASN A 34 -13.66 12.49 3.41
CA ASN A 34 -13.58 11.50 4.49
C ASN A 34 -14.24 10.16 4.08
N ILE A 35 -13.92 9.66 2.89
CA ILE A 35 -14.51 8.44 2.32
C ILE A 35 -13.42 7.42 2.03
N VAL A 36 -13.53 6.21 2.62
CA VAL A 36 -12.88 5.00 2.16
C VAL A 36 -13.92 4.17 1.42
N THR A 37 -13.66 3.85 0.17
CA THR A 37 -14.67 3.19 -0.69
C THR A 37 -14.62 1.67 -0.53
N LYS A 38 -15.59 0.97 -1.15
CA LYS A 38 -15.58 -0.49 -1.28
C LYS A 38 -14.78 -0.98 -2.49
N LYS A 39 -14.22 -0.07 -3.31
CA LYS A 39 -13.38 -0.46 -4.45
C LYS A 39 -12.00 -0.83 -3.93
N THR A 40 -11.73 -2.13 -3.86
CA THR A 40 -10.49 -2.73 -3.36
C THR A 40 -9.84 -3.61 -4.40
N PHE A 41 -8.52 -3.79 -4.25
CA PHE A 41 -7.71 -4.77 -4.97
C PHE A 41 -6.96 -5.61 -3.93
N TYR A 42 -6.85 -6.91 -4.15
CA TYR A 42 -6.05 -7.80 -3.32
C TYR A 42 -5.56 -8.97 -4.16
N ALA A 43 -4.28 -9.30 -4.03
CA ALA A 43 -3.65 -10.44 -4.67
C ALA A 43 -2.59 -11.05 -3.74
N GLU A 44 -2.45 -12.37 -3.76
CA GLU A 44 -1.43 -13.15 -3.06
C GLU A 44 -0.53 -13.84 -4.10
N LEU A 45 0.72 -13.43 -4.16
CA LEU A 45 1.62 -13.72 -5.25
C LEU A 45 2.48 -14.96 -4.98
N ASP A 46 2.83 -15.69 -6.03
CA ASP A 46 3.94 -16.63 -5.98
C ASP A 46 5.25 -15.84 -5.88
N TRP A 47 5.68 -15.58 -4.63
CA TRP A 47 6.85 -14.78 -4.33
C TRP A 47 8.17 -15.48 -4.69
N VAL A 48 8.16 -16.80 -4.92
CA VAL A 48 9.35 -17.59 -5.27
C VAL A 48 9.71 -17.44 -6.75
N GLU A 49 8.70 -17.47 -7.62
CA GLU A 49 8.88 -17.48 -9.08
C GLU A 49 9.10 -16.10 -9.69
N GLN A 50 9.12 -15.03 -8.87
CA GLN A 50 9.29 -13.65 -9.37
C GLN A 50 10.71 -13.31 -9.87
N GLY A 51 11.72 -14.13 -9.55
CA GLY A 51 13.12 -13.80 -9.80
C GLY A 51 13.60 -12.55 -9.03
N ARG A 52 12.89 -12.15 -7.98
CA ARG A 52 13.18 -11.00 -7.13
C ARG A 52 13.92 -11.42 -5.85
N ARG A 53 14.45 -10.44 -5.12
CA ARG A 53 15.29 -10.68 -3.94
C ARG A 53 14.46 -11.17 -2.75
N ILE A 54 14.93 -12.27 -2.14
CA ILE A 54 14.43 -12.80 -0.87
C ILE A 54 15.50 -12.51 0.20
N CYS A 55 15.09 -11.83 1.27
CA CYS A 55 15.96 -11.55 2.41
C CYS A 55 15.79 -12.66 3.46
N PRO A 56 16.86 -13.41 3.83
CA PRO A 56 16.75 -14.50 4.81
C PRO A 56 16.20 -14.05 6.17
N ALA A 57 16.60 -12.85 6.64
CA ALA A 57 16.09 -12.32 7.90
C ALA A 57 14.58 -12.03 7.85
N THR A 58 14.07 -11.55 6.71
CA THR A 58 12.62 -11.33 6.51
C THR A 58 11.87 -12.65 6.42
N GLN A 59 12.44 -13.65 5.75
CA GLN A 59 11.86 -14.99 5.70
C GLN A 59 11.74 -15.60 7.11
N THR A 60 12.79 -15.52 7.92
CA THR A 60 12.77 -15.97 9.33
C THR A 60 11.73 -15.20 10.15
N TRP A 61 11.58 -13.90 9.91
CA TRP A 61 10.56 -13.10 10.55
C TRP A 61 9.13 -13.59 10.19
N TRP A 62 8.88 -13.90 8.92
CA TRP A 62 7.63 -14.50 8.48
C TRP A 62 7.36 -15.85 9.17
N GLU A 63 8.38 -16.69 9.32
CA GLU A 63 8.26 -18.00 9.98
C GLU A 63 7.84 -17.90 11.45
N SER A 64 8.21 -16.83 12.15
CA SER A 64 7.82 -16.53 13.54
C SER A 64 6.51 -15.74 13.67
N GLY A 65 5.95 -15.23 12.56
CA GLY A 65 4.85 -14.27 12.52
C GLY A 65 3.45 -14.86 12.78
N ASN A 66 2.44 -13.98 12.67
CA ASN A 66 1.03 -14.31 12.83
C ASN A 66 0.58 -15.36 11.79
N PRO A 67 -0.08 -16.47 12.19
CA PRO A 67 -0.55 -17.51 11.27
C PRO A 67 -1.49 -17.00 10.16
N ILE A 68 -2.29 -15.96 10.44
CA ILE A 68 -3.22 -15.38 9.45
C ILE A 68 -2.43 -14.63 8.37
N ALA A 69 -1.44 -13.82 8.77
CA ALA A 69 -0.56 -13.12 7.83
C ALA A 69 0.25 -14.11 6.97
N LYS A 70 0.70 -15.22 7.56
CA LYS A 70 1.40 -16.30 6.84
C LYS A 70 0.59 -16.97 5.75
N ALA A 71 -0.73 -16.91 5.77
CA ALA A 71 -1.55 -17.50 4.72
C ALA A 71 -1.20 -16.92 3.34
N ALA A 72 -0.83 -15.63 3.28
CA ALA A 72 -0.40 -14.97 2.04
C ALA A 72 0.88 -15.58 1.42
N LEU A 73 1.70 -16.29 2.20
CA LEU A 73 2.90 -16.99 1.69
C LEU A 73 2.56 -18.17 0.75
N ASN A 74 1.31 -18.61 0.73
CA ASN A 74 0.82 -19.67 -0.14
C ASN A 74 0.18 -19.12 -1.43
N GLY A 75 0.35 -17.81 -1.70
CA GLY A 75 -0.13 -17.18 -2.92
C GLY A 75 0.47 -17.82 -4.18
N LEU A 76 -0.32 -17.88 -5.24
CA LEU A 76 0.03 -18.51 -6.51
C LEU A 76 -0.17 -17.57 -7.71
N ASP A 77 -0.56 -16.31 -7.46
CA ASP A 77 -0.80 -15.34 -8.53
C ASP A 77 0.53 -14.95 -9.21
N ASP A 78 0.52 -14.93 -10.54
CA ASP A 78 1.67 -14.47 -11.32
C ASP A 78 1.88 -12.96 -11.17
N LEU A 79 3.13 -12.54 -10.93
CA LEU A 79 3.46 -11.14 -10.71
C LEU A 79 3.07 -10.26 -11.91
N LYS A 80 3.37 -10.69 -13.13
CA LYS A 80 3.11 -9.89 -14.35
C LYS A 80 1.62 -9.69 -14.55
N VAL A 81 0.86 -10.77 -14.47
CA VAL A 81 -0.61 -10.73 -14.62
C VAL A 81 -1.21 -9.82 -13.54
N THR A 82 -0.79 -9.98 -12.30
CA THR A 82 -1.27 -9.15 -11.19
C THR A 82 -0.97 -7.66 -11.38
N LEU A 83 0.23 -7.30 -11.86
CA LEU A 83 0.58 -5.90 -12.13
C LEU A 83 -0.22 -5.31 -13.30
N GLU A 84 -0.48 -6.09 -14.35
CA GLU A 84 -1.37 -5.68 -15.45
C GLU A 84 -2.81 -5.47 -14.98
N GLU A 85 -3.34 -6.36 -14.13
CA GLU A 85 -4.65 -6.22 -13.51
C GLU A 85 -4.74 -5.00 -12.59
N LEU A 86 -3.71 -4.77 -11.78
CA LEU A 86 -3.62 -3.58 -10.92
C LEU A 86 -3.65 -2.30 -11.77
N ALA A 87 -2.92 -2.25 -12.87
CA ALA A 87 -2.90 -1.11 -13.78
C ALA A 87 -4.28 -0.81 -14.36
N VAL A 88 -5.04 -1.84 -14.76
CA VAL A 88 -6.42 -1.71 -15.26
C VAL A 88 -7.39 -1.29 -14.15
N TRP A 89 -7.19 -1.80 -12.92
CA TRP A 89 -8.05 -1.51 -11.78
C TRP A 89 -7.90 -0.06 -11.27
N LEU A 90 -6.71 0.54 -11.37
CA LEU A 90 -6.43 1.89 -10.89
C LEU A 90 -7.33 2.95 -11.55
N PRO A 91 -7.83 3.96 -10.81
CA PRO A 91 -8.45 5.12 -11.43
C PRO A 91 -7.44 5.90 -12.29
N ARG A 92 -7.90 6.38 -13.44
CA ARG A 92 -7.05 7.20 -14.31
C ARG A 92 -6.53 8.45 -13.56
N ASP A 93 -5.23 8.76 -13.74
CA ASP A 93 -4.54 9.91 -13.10
C ASP A 93 -4.67 9.92 -11.56
N CYS A 94 -4.80 8.74 -10.92
CA CYS A 94 -4.94 8.64 -9.47
C CYS A 94 -3.67 9.12 -8.73
N LYS A 95 -3.86 9.48 -7.46
CA LYS A 95 -2.78 9.72 -6.51
C LYS A 95 -2.54 8.45 -5.70
N VAL A 96 -1.36 7.86 -5.85
CA VAL A 96 -0.98 6.64 -5.14
C VAL A 96 -0.27 6.97 -3.84
N TRP A 97 -0.61 6.26 -2.79
CA TRP A 97 -0.13 6.45 -1.43
C TRP A 97 0.51 5.17 -0.90
N GLY A 98 1.59 5.31 -0.14
CA GLY A 98 2.17 4.25 0.68
C GLY A 98 2.45 4.77 2.09
N ASN A 99 2.58 3.86 3.05
CA ASN A 99 2.97 4.18 4.42
C ASN A 99 4.51 4.15 4.57
N GLY A 100 5.15 5.08 3.91
CA GLY A 100 6.54 5.12 3.51
C GLY A 100 6.61 4.83 2.02
N ALA A 101 6.20 5.81 1.18
CA ALA A 101 6.10 5.63 -0.27
C ALA A 101 7.40 5.15 -0.93
N THR A 102 8.55 5.42 -0.30
CA THR A 102 9.86 4.90 -0.70
C THR A 102 10.02 3.39 -0.45
N PHE A 103 9.07 2.75 0.22
CA PHE A 103 8.99 1.31 0.37
C PHE A 103 7.97 0.73 -0.63
N ASP A 104 6.66 0.85 -0.37
CA ASP A 104 5.62 0.22 -1.17
C ASP A 104 5.68 0.62 -2.65
N ILE A 105 5.71 1.92 -2.91
CA ILE A 105 5.67 2.45 -4.28
C ILE A 105 6.98 2.15 -5.01
N SER A 106 8.13 2.25 -4.34
CA SER A 106 9.42 1.96 -4.98
C SER A 106 9.57 0.48 -5.34
N ILE A 107 9.05 -0.44 -4.51
CA ILE A 107 9.08 -1.88 -4.80
C ILE A 107 8.17 -2.21 -6.01
N LEU A 108 6.98 -1.62 -6.07
CA LEU A 108 6.08 -1.77 -7.23
C LEU A 108 6.69 -1.19 -8.50
N GLU A 109 7.22 0.03 -8.45
CA GLU A 109 7.85 0.64 -9.64
C GLU A 109 9.04 -0.18 -10.14
N ASP A 110 9.83 -0.77 -9.25
CA ASP A 110 10.93 -1.67 -9.61
C ASP A 110 10.39 -2.95 -10.26
N ALA A 111 9.29 -3.52 -9.75
CA ALA A 111 8.65 -4.70 -10.33
C ALA A 111 8.08 -4.42 -11.73
N TYR A 112 7.42 -3.27 -11.95
CA TYR A 112 6.98 -2.86 -13.28
C TYR A 112 8.16 -2.74 -14.25
N ARG A 113 9.27 -2.09 -13.85
CA ARG A 113 10.47 -1.95 -14.69
C ARG A 113 11.14 -3.29 -14.99
N GLN A 114 11.23 -4.21 -14.02
CA GLN A 114 11.79 -5.56 -14.22
C GLN A 114 11.04 -6.33 -15.32
N LEU A 115 9.75 -6.12 -15.47
CA LEU A 115 8.89 -6.81 -16.40
C LEU A 115 8.63 -6.02 -17.71
N ASP A 116 9.33 -4.92 -17.93
CA ASP A 116 9.13 -4.00 -19.05
C ASP A 116 7.68 -3.49 -19.19
N LEU A 117 6.99 -3.32 -18.05
CA LEU A 117 5.64 -2.79 -17.98
C LEU A 117 5.67 -1.27 -17.72
N GLU A 118 4.69 -0.55 -18.30
CA GLU A 118 4.50 0.87 -18.04
C GLU A 118 3.96 1.08 -16.61
N ILE A 119 4.59 2.00 -15.84
CA ILE A 119 4.11 2.38 -14.51
C ILE A 119 2.78 3.14 -14.66
N PRO A 120 1.66 2.65 -14.06
CA PRO A 120 0.32 3.17 -14.34
C PRO A 120 -0.01 4.51 -13.66
N TRP A 121 0.93 5.12 -12.95
CA TRP A 121 0.79 6.42 -12.35
C TRP A 121 1.94 7.35 -12.72
N LYS A 122 1.71 8.65 -12.56
CA LYS A 122 2.72 9.67 -12.78
C LYS A 122 3.55 9.87 -11.51
N PHE A 123 4.88 9.99 -11.61
CA PHE A 123 5.77 10.13 -10.44
C PHE A 123 5.36 11.27 -9.49
N TRP A 124 4.82 12.38 -10.01
CA TRP A 124 4.35 13.51 -9.20
C TRP A 124 3.01 13.26 -8.49
N ASN A 125 2.35 12.14 -8.77
CA ASN A 125 1.13 11.69 -8.09
C ASN A 125 1.41 10.79 -6.89
N VAL A 126 2.66 10.44 -6.60
CA VAL A 126 3.04 9.67 -5.40
C VAL A 126 2.87 10.53 -4.15
N ARG A 127 2.34 9.93 -3.10
CA ARG A 127 2.09 10.54 -1.80
C ARG A 127 2.58 9.63 -0.68
N ASP A 128 2.90 10.23 0.47
CA ASP A 128 3.43 9.52 1.63
C ASP A 128 2.59 9.77 2.89
N CYS A 129 2.20 8.68 3.56
CA CYS A 129 1.36 8.75 4.76
C CYS A 129 2.12 9.33 5.96
N ARG A 130 3.39 9.00 6.11
CA ARG A 130 4.21 9.46 7.26
C ARG A 130 4.39 10.96 7.25
N THR A 131 4.54 11.56 6.06
CA THR A 131 4.60 13.02 5.91
C THR A 131 3.33 13.69 6.43
N VAL A 132 2.15 13.17 6.06
CA VAL A 132 0.87 13.72 6.55
C VAL A 132 0.74 13.52 8.06
N LYS A 133 1.18 12.38 8.58
CA LYS A 133 1.19 12.09 10.02
C LYS A 133 2.06 13.09 10.77
N ASP A 134 3.28 13.35 10.33
CA ASP A 134 4.19 14.32 10.95
C ASP A 134 3.60 15.73 10.98
N MET A 135 2.98 16.15 9.87
CA MET A 135 2.27 17.44 9.79
C MET A 135 1.10 17.50 10.80
N TYR A 136 0.33 16.41 10.90
CA TYR A 136 -0.79 16.32 11.84
C TYR A 136 -0.29 16.39 13.29
N GLU A 137 0.71 15.60 13.66
CA GLU A 137 1.27 15.55 15.02
C GLU A 137 1.87 16.90 15.43
N SER A 138 2.52 17.60 14.51
CA SER A 138 3.05 18.95 14.75
C SER A 138 1.94 19.98 14.98
N ALA A 139 0.80 19.86 14.31
CA ALA A 139 -0.30 20.83 14.38
C ALA A 139 -1.33 20.53 15.47
N ARG A 140 -1.50 19.27 15.87
CA ARG A 140 -2.61 18.78 16.72
C ARG A 140 -2.19 17.93 17.91
N GLY A 141 -0.93 17.54 18.02
CA GLY A 141 -0.46 16.53 18.95
C GLY A 141 -0.62 15.12 18.41
N GLY A 142 -0.36 14.10 19.23
CA GLY A 142 -0.35 12.70 18.78
C GLY A 142 -1.66 12.25 18.14
N TYR A 143 -1.56 11.37 17.14
CA TYR A 143 -2.71 10.69 16.56
C TYR A 143 -2.95 9.36 17.30
N GLU A 144 -4.13 9.23 17.90
CA GLU A 144 -4.52 7.97 18.52
C GLU A 144 -4.92 6.96 17.44
N LYS A 145 -4.05 5.97 17.24
CA LYS A 145 -4.23 4.94 16.23
C LYS A 145 -5.39 4.02 16.63
N LYS A 146 -6.51 4.13 15.94
CA LYS A 146 -7.61 3.17 16.09
C LYS A 146 -7.16 1.83 15.51
N SER A 147 -7.17 0.76 16.30
CA SER A 147 -6.85 -0.58 15.82
C SER A 147 -8.00 -1.13 14.95
N GLY A 148 -7.69 -1.82 13.88
CA GLY A 148 -8.67 -2.49 13.03
C GLY A 148 -7.99 -3.41 12.02
N GLY A 149 -8.63 -4.55 11.70
CA GLY A 149 -8.12 -5.52 10.74
C GLY A 149 -7.05 -6.47 11.28
N THR A 150 -6.55 -7.31 10.40
CA THR A 150 -5.45 -8.26 10.67
C THR A 150 -4.13 -7.58 10.37
N LEU A 151 -3.26 -7.46 11.37
CA LEU A 151 -1.90 -6.93 11.19
C LEU A 151 -1.12 -7.78 10.17
N HIS A 152 -0.39 -7.11 9.29
CA HIS A 152 0.37 -7.71 8.19
C HIS A 152 -0.53 -8.46 7.19
N HIS A 153 -1.71 -7.90 6.91
CA HIS A 153 -2.55 -8.27 5.79
C HIS A 153 -2.70 -7.04 4.90
N ALA A 154 -2.05 -7.03 3.74
CA ALA A 154 -1.88 -5.85 2.90
C ALA A 154 -3.17 -5.06 2.64
N LEU A 155 -4.31 -5.74 2.37
CA LEU A 155 -5.57 -5.04 2.13
C LEU A 155 -6.14 -4.39 3.40
N ASP A 156 -6.02 -5.02 4.55
CA ASP A 156 -6.52 -4.47 5.81
C ASP A 156 -5.65 -3.29 6.26
N ASP A 157 -4.33 -3.40 6.07
CA ASP A 157 -3.40 -2.32 6.35
C ASP A 157 -3.62 -1.13 5.41
N ALA A 158 -3.84 -1.36 4.11
CA ALA A 158 -4.20 -0.30 3.16
C ALA A 158 -5.51 0.41 3.54
N LYS A 159 -6.58 -0.32 3.92
CA LYS A 159 -7.84 0.28 4.38
C LYS A 159 -7.65 1.11 5.64
N PHE A 160 -6.90 0.57 6.59
CA PHE A 160 -6.60 1.24 7.83
C PHE A 160 -5.82 2.55 7.61
N GLN A 161 -4.78 2.50 6.77
CA GLN A 161 -3.97 3.65 6.39
C GLN A 161 -4.81 4.71 5.64
N ALA A 162 -5.69 4.31 4.73
CA ALA A 162 -6.60 5.22 4.05
C ALA A 162 -7.54 5.93 5.03
N GLN A 163 -8.06 5.21 6.04
CA GLN A 163 -8.95 5.79 7.05
C GLN A 163 -8.23 6.81 7.91
N TYR A 164 -7.03 6.52 8.42
CA TYR A 164 -6.33 7.50 9.24
C TYR A 164 -5.89 8.74 8.44
N ILE A 165 -5.55 8.60 7.15
CA ILE A 165 -5.31 9.77 6.28
C ILE A 165 -6.57 10.62 6.13
N CYS A 166 -7.73 10.00 5.95
CA CYS A 166 -9.02 10.71 5.92
C CYS A 166 -9.28 11.50 7.22
N ASP A 167 -9.06 10.87 8.37
CA ASP A 167 -9.28 11.49 9.69
C ASP A 167 -8.32 12.67 9.92
N MET A 168 -7.04 12.49 9.62
CA MET A 168 -6.02 13.55 9.74
C MET A 168 -6.29 14.71 8.78
N TRP A 169 -6.63 14.41 7.52
CA TRP A 169 -6.91 15.43 6.51
C TRP A 169 -8.07 16.32 6.92
N LYS A 170 -9.16 15.73 7.38
CA LYS A 170 -10.33 16.49 7.88
C LYS A 170 -9.95 17.44 9.01
N SER A 171 -9.11 16.97 9.92
CA SER A 171 -8.66 17.79 11.05
C SER A 171 -7.71 18.92 10.63
N LEU A 172 -6.80 18.67 9.68
CA LEU A 172 -5.84 19.66 9.20
C LEU A 172 -6.52 20.76 8.35
N VAL A 173 -7.43 20.39 7.46
CA VAL A 173 -8.04 21.31 6.49
C VAL A 173 -9.34 21.93 7.05
N GLY A 174 -10.08 21.22 7.91
CA GLY A 174 -11.34 21.71 8.51
C GLY A 174 -11.19 22.83 9.53
N ALA A 175 -9.98 23.16 9.94
CA ALA A 175 -9.67 24.22 10.91
C ALA A 175 -9.32 25.58 10.26
N ALA A 176 -9.28 25.65 8.94
CA ALA A 176 -9.10 26.90 8.20
C ALA A 176 -10.48 27.56 7.95
N LYS A 177 -11.09 28.06 9.01
CA LYS A 177 -12.18 29.05 8.95
C LYS A 177 -11.84 30.21 9.84
#